data_62742652c80918b54a1ea7cf8818a759
#
_entry.id   62742652c80918b54a1ea7cf8818a759
#
_cell.length_a   1.000
_cell.length_b   1.000
_cell.length_c   1.000
_cell.angle_alpha   90.00
_cell.angle_beta   90.00
_cell.angle_gamma   90.00
#
_symmetry.space_group_name_H-M   'P 1'
#
loop_
_entity.id
_entity.type
_entity.pdbx_description
1 polymer ?
#
loop_
_entity_poly.entity_id
_entity_poly.type
_entity_poly.pdbx_seq_one_letter_code
_entity_poly.pdbx_strand_id
1 'polypeptide(L)'
;MDLTKRFNKNLNRIEVSLIRQFDQSISSIPGVLRLTLGEPDFTTPEHVKEAGKAAIDANFSHYTGMSGLLALREAASQFVADKYGIHYRPEDEILVTIGATEALSATLTAILEPGDVVLLPAPAYPGYEPIVNLVGAEIVEIDTTADRFVLTPEKLEKAILEQGEKLKAVILNYPANPTDVTYSREQMAELAAVLKKYEVFVICDEVYSELTYTGEAHVSMASFIPEQTIVINGLSKSHAMTGWRLGFIFAPAALTAQLIKSHQYLVTAAGTMNQYAAIEALTAGRDDAEPMKKEYVKRRDYIIEQMSALGFEIIKPDGAFYIFAKIPAGYNQDSFAFLQDFAREKAVAFIPGAAFGQYGEGYVRLSYAASMEVIKEAMKRLKEYMEEHAGVN
;
A
#
# COMPACT_ATOMS: atom_id res chain seq x y z
N MET A 1 35.24 12.99 -17.90
CA MET A 1 34.83 11.56 -17.92
C MET A 1 33.37 11.52 -17.53
N ASP A 2 32.51 10.97 -18.37
CA ASP A 2 31.05 10.83 -18.08
C ASP A 2 30.76 9.38 -17.70
N LEU A 3 30.48 9.14 -16.42
CA LEU A 3 30.16 7.81 -15.86
C LEU A 3 28.65 7.49 -15.91
N THR A 4 27.79 8.44 -16.31
CA THR A 4 26.32 8.24 -16.30
C THR A 4 25.89 7.08 -17.19
N LYS A 5 26.59 6.87 -18.31
CA LYS A 5 26.35 5.76 -19.26
C LYS A 5 26.74 4.37 -18.73
N ARG A 6 27.40 4.29 -17.59
CA ARG A 6 27.86 3.04 -16.97
C ARG A 6 26.98 2.52 -15.85
N PHE A 7 25.92 3.27 -15.48
CA PHE A 7 24.93 2.79 -14.52
C PHE A 7 24.18 1.55 -15.03
N ASN A 8 23.54 0.86 -14.12
CA ASN A 8 22.64 -0.24 -14.46
C ASN A 8 21.61 0.25 -15.47
N LYS A 9 21.51 -0.43 -16.63
CA LYS A 9 20.61 -0.05 -17.72
C LYS A 9 19.13 -0.09 -17.31
N ASN A 10 18.77 -0.93 -16.34
CA ASN A 10 17.41 -1.02 -15.82
C ASN A 10 16.95 0.27 -15.13
N LEU A 11 17.88 1.14 -14.67
CA LEU A 11 17.52 2.46 -14.15
C LEU A 11 16.84 3.35 -15.20
N ASN A 12 17.12 3.16 -16.49
CA ASN A 12 16.47 3.91 -17.56
C ASN A 12 14.98 3.54 -17.73
N ARG A 13 14.55 2.45 -17.10
CA ARG A 13 13.13 2.01 -17.08
C ARG A 13 12.37 2.59 -15.88
N ILE A 14 13.04 3.31 -15.01
CA ILE A 14 12.45 3.90 -13.80
C ILE A 14 12.33 5.41 -14.03
N GLU A 15 11.10 5.87 -14.10
CA GLU A 15 10.80 7.31 -14.20
C GLU A 15 10.75 7.98 -12.83
N VAL A 16 10.92 9.30 -12.82
CA VAL A 16 10.69 10.09 -11.61
C VAL A 16 9.19 10.03 -11.27
N SER A 17 8.87 9.62 -10.05
CA SER A 17 7.50 9.49 -9.57
C SER A 17 6.66 10.73 -9.89
N LEU A 18 5.51 10.57 -10.55
CA LEU A 18 4.56 11.64 -10.83
C LEU A 18 4.05 12.31 -9.54
N ILE A 19 3.97 11.57 -8.43
CA ILE A 19 3.64 12.15 -7.11
C ILE A 19 4.68 13.19 -6.72
N ARG A 20 5.98 12.89 -6.90
CA ARG A 20 7.06 13.85 -6.60
C ARG A 20 7.08 15.02 -7.57
N GLN A 21 6.86 14.77 -8.86
CA GLN A 21 6.78 15.83 -9.86
C GLN A 21 5.64 16.80 -9.55
N PHE A 22 4.46 16.26 -9.18
CA PHE A 22 3.32 17.07 -8.76
C PHE A 22 3.64 17.89 -7.50
N ASP A 23 4.17 17.25 -6.46
CA ASP A 23 4.56 17.92 -5.22
C ASP A 23 5.56 19.06 -5.46
N GLN A 24 6.54 18.83 -6.34
CA GLN A 24 7.50 19.87 -6.76
C GLN A 24 6.81 21.01 -7.51
N SER A 25 5.85 20.73 -8.39
CA SER A 25 5.14 21.74 -9.21
C SER A 25 4.33 22.72 -8.37
N ILE A 26 3.88 22.31 -7.18
CA ILE A 26 3.09 23.13 -6.25
C ILE A 26 3.89 23.62 -5.04
N SER A 27 5.18 23.32 -4.97
CA SER A 27 6.03 23.59 -3.80
C SER A 27 6.16 25.09 -3.47
N SER A 28 6.03 25.96 -4.46
CA SER A 28 6.10 27.42 -4.30
C SER A 28 4.78 28.07 -3.87
N ILE A 29 3.68 27.31 -3.79
CA ILE A 29 2.37 27.85 -3.41
C ILE A 29 2.29 27.99 -1.90
N PRO A 30 2.07 29.20 -1.33
CA PRO A 30 2.02 29.37 0.12
C PRO A 30 0.75 28.75 0.72
N GLY A 31 0.89 28.12 1.88
CA GLY A 31 -0.26 27.66 2.69
C GLY A 31 -1.08 26.54 2.05
N VAL A 32 -0.50 25.72 1.17
CA VAL A 32 -1.18 24.58 0.54
C VAL A 32 -1.66 23.58 1.59
N LEU A 33 -2.97 23.31 1.58
CA LEU A 33 -3.57 22.19 2.33
C LEU A 33 -3.29 20.89 1.59
N ARG A 34 -2.52 20.00 2.20
CA ARG A 34 -2.06 18.75 1.57
C ARG A 34 -2.88 17.56 2.04
N LEU A 35 -3.71 17.02 1.17
CA LEU A 35 -4.37 15.73 1.34
C LEU A 35 -3.68 14.66 0.45
N THR A 36 -2.37 14.75 0.39
CA THR A 36 -1.52 13.93 -0.49
C THR A 36 -0.82 12.77 0.24
N LEU A 37 -0.69 12.88 1.56
CA LEU A 37 0.13 11.98 2.35
C LEU A 37 -0.50 10.58 2.50
N GLY A 38 0.34 9.56 2.36
CA GLY A 38 -0.03 8.17 2.58
C GLY A 38 0.39 7.67 3.96
N GLU A 39 0.19 8.48 5.01
CA GLU A 39 0.50 8.10 6.39
C GLU A 39 -0.60 8.58 7.34
N PRO A 40 -0.85 7.83 8.45
CA PRO A 40 -1.77 8.27 9.49
C PRO A 40 -1.38 9.62 10.08
N ASP A 41 -2.37 10.49 10.32
CA ASP A 41 -2.19 11.76 11.06
C ASP A 41 -2.23 11.57 12.58
N PHE A 42 -2.43 10.35 13.04
CA PHE A 42 -2.36 9.97 14.44
C PHE A 42 -0.92 9.78 14.90
N THR A 43 -0.68 9.97 16.19
CA THR A 43 0.61 9.64 16.80
C THR A 43 0.69 8.15 17.10
N THR A 44 1.90 7.59 17.04
CA THR A 44 2.17 6.24 17.58
C THR A 44 1.65 6.15 19.02
N PRO A 45 0.94 5.09 19.42
CA PRO A 45 0.43 4.91 20.78
C PRO A 45 1.51 5.10 21.85
N GLU A 46 1.15 5.73 22.97
CA GLU A 46 2.13 6.12 24.00
C GLU A 46 2.88 4.92 24.57
N HIS A 47 2.16 3.83 24.92
CA HIS A 47 2.79 2.62 25.46
C HIS A 47 3.80 1.99 24.48
N VAL A 48 3.56 2.08 23.17
CA VAL A 48 4.50 1.62 22.12
C VAL A 48 5.77 2.48 22.12
N LYS A 49 5.61 3.82 22.26
CA LYS A 49 6.76 4.73 22.38
C LYS A 49 7.56 4.47 23.65
N GLU A 50 6.89 4.23 24.76
CA GLU A 50 7.55 3.90 26.04
C GLU A 50 8.33 2.58 25.93
N ALA A 51 7.80 1.55 25.25
CA ALA A 51 8.52 0.32 25.02
C ALA A 51 9.80 0.55 24.17
N GLY A 52 9.73 1.42 23.17
CA GLY A 52 10.90 1.84 22.39
C GLY A 52 11.95 2.59 23.22
N LYS A 53 11.53 3.54 24.07
CA LYS A 53 12.41 4.25 25.01
C LYS A 53 13.07 3.28 25.98
N ALA A 54 12.31 2.36 26.58
CA ALA A 54 12.83 1.35 27.48
C ALA A 54 13.89 0.47 26.82
N ALA A 55 13.72 0.13 25.55
CA ALA A 55 14.71 -0.64 24.79
C ALA A 55 16.03 0.14 24.58
N ILE A 56 15.94 1.47 24.39
CA ILE A 56 17.11 2.36 24.28
C ILE A 56 17.82 2.41 25.66
N ASP A 57 17.08 2.63 26.74
CA ASP A 57 17.62 2.71 28.10
C ASP A 57 18.25 1.40 28.54
N ALA A 58 17.70 0.24 28.11
CA ALA A 58 18.26 -1.08 28.34
C ALA A 58 19.48 -1.41 27.44
N ASN A 59 19.89 -0.46 26.59
CA ASN A 59 21.03 -0.62 25.66
C ASN A 59 20.87 -1.81 24.68
N PHE A 60 19.68 -2.05 24.16
CA PHE A 60 19.44 -3.04 23.10
C PHE A 60 19.94 -2.53 21.75
N SER A 61 21.26 -2.33 21.64
CA SER A 61 21.93 -1.67 20.51
C SER A 61 22.71 -2.62 19.60
N HIS A 62 22.60 -3.93 19.83
CA HIS A 62 23.28 -4.96 19.05
C HIS A 62 22.37 -5.56 17.99
N TYR A 63 22.95 -6.20 16.98
CA TYR A 63 22.20 -6.93 15.96
C TYR A 63 21.33 -8.03 16.58
N THR A 64 20.12 -8.19 16.07
CA THR A 64 19.31 -9.37 16.28
C THR A 64 19.69 -10.47 15.28
N GLY A 65 19.10 -11.65 15.38
CA GLY A 65 19.07 -12.60 14.27
C GLY A 65 18.46 -11.98 13.01
N MET A 66 18.86 -12.44 11.85
CA MET A 66 18.41 -11.91 10.55
C MET A 66 16.88 -11.93 10.38
N SER A 67 16.23 -12.98 10.90
CA SER A 67 14.75 -13.06 10.88
C SER A 67 14.06 -12.10 11.87
N GLY A 68 14.81 -11.38 12.70
CA GLY A 68 14.31 -10.57 13.81
C GLY A 68 14.20 -11.35 15.12
N LEU A 69 13.82 -10.65 16.18
CA LEU A 69 13.62 -11.23 17.52
C LEU A 69 12.55 -12.33 17.47
N LEU A 70 12.82 -13.47 18.11
CA LEU A 70 11.84 -14.56 18.21
C LEU A 70 10.56 -14.08 18.90
N ALA A 71 10.68 -13.35 20.00
CA ALA A 71 9.51 -12.79 20.72
C ALA A 71 8.64 -11.89 19.83
N LEU A 72 9.23 -11.12 18.90
CA LEU A 72 8.44 -10.33 17.93
C LEU A 72 7.76 -11.23 16.92
N ARG A 73 8.43 -12.27 16.43
CA ARG A 73 7.84 -13.22 15.48
C ARG A 73 6.71 -14.05 16.12
N GLU A 74 6.84 -14.41 17.41
CA GLU A 74 5.78 -15.04 18.20
C GLU A 74 4.57 -14.09 18.34
N ALA A 75 4.80 -12.82 18.68
CA ALA A 75 3.74 -11.82 18.74
C ALA A 75 3.05 -11.61 17.39
N ALA A 76 3.81 -11.54 16.29
CA ALA A 76 3.29 -11.40 14.94
C ALA A 76 2.49 -12.64 14.50
N SER A 77 2.97 -13.86 14.79
CA SER A 77 2.25 -15.11 14.55
C SER A 77 0.90 -15.14 15.26
N GLN A 78 0.88 -14.81 16.54
CA GLN A 78 -0.35 -14.76 17.33
C GLN A 78 -1.31 -13.68 16.82
N PHE A 79 -0.78 -12.50 16.46
CA PHE A 79 -1.59 -11.40 15.94
C PHE A 79 -2.35 -11.80 14.67
N VAL A 80 -1.65 -12.35 13.66
CA VAL A 80 -2.29 -12.72 12.40
C VAL A 80 -3.22 -13.94 12.55
N ALA A 81 -2.93 -14.85 13.50
CA ALA A 81 -3.81 -15.95 13.83
C ALA A 81 -5.13 -15.47 14.44
N ASP A 82 -5.06 -14.56 15.40
CA ASP A 82 -6.24 -14.01 16.09
C ASP A 82 -7.07 -13.08 15.21
N LYS A 83 -6.40 -12.26 14.39
CA LYS A 83 -7.06 -11.22 13.57
C LYS A 83 -7.56 -11.72 12.23
N TYR A 84 -6.81 -12.61 11.57
CA TYR A 84 -7.07 -13.02 10.18
C TYR A 84 -7.26 -14.52 10.00
N GLY A 85 -7.05 -15.31 11.06
CA GLY A 85 -7.20 -16.77 11.02
C GLY A 85 -6.15 -17.48 10.16
N ILE A 86 -4.97 -16.87 9.98
CA ILE A 86 -3.82 -17.46 9.28
C ILE A 86 -2.72 -17.84 10.28
N HIS A 87 -2.07 -18.96 10.05
CA HIS A 87 -1.12 -19.52 11.01
C HIS A 87 0.25 -19.70 10.39
N TYR A 88 1.26 -19.11 11.04
CA TYR A 88 2.66 -19.21 10.65
C TYR A 88 3.54 -19.55 11.85
N ARG A 89 4.50 -20.43 11.65
CA ARG A 89 5.48 -20.75 12.71
C ARG A 89 6.45 -19.59 12.89
N PRO A 90 6.65 -19.10 14.13
CA PRO A 90 7.55 -17.98 14.37
C PRO A 90 9.02 -18.33 14.11
N GLU A 91 9.40 -19.63 14.16
CA GLU A 91 10.76 -20.07 13.99
C GLU A 91 11.30 -19.88 12.57
N ASP A 92 10.49 -20.16 11.55
CA ASP A 92 10.96 -20.30 10.17
C ASP A 92 9.99 -19.80 9.07
N GLU A 93 8.84 -19.22 9.44
CA GLU A 93 7.83 -18.74 8.48
C GLU A 93 7.58 -17.23 8.56
N ILE A 94 8.34 -16.51 9.39
CA ILE A 94 8.20 -15.07 9.60
C ILE A 94 9.56 -14.37 9.52
N LEU A 95 9.63 -13.29 8.72
CA LEU A 95 10.78 -12.37 8.69
C LEU A 95 10.34 -10.97 9.13
N VAL A 96 11.11 -10.35 10.00
CA VAL A 96 10.95 -8.95 10.39
C VAL A 96 11.78 -8.06 9.46
N THR A 97 11.15 -7.08 8.82
CA THR A 97 11.74 -6.28 7.75
C THR A 97 11.77 -4.78 8.10
N ILE A 98 12.57 -3.99 7.36
CA ILE A 98 12.60 -2.54 7.49
C ILE A 98 11.40 -1.93 6.72
N GLY A 99 10.20 -2.17 7.25
CA GLY A 99 8.92 -1.80 6.64
C GLY A 99 8.56 -2.70 5.45
N ALA A 100 7.31 -2.58 4.99
CA ALA A 100 6.81 -3.32 3.84
C ALA A 100 7.58 -3.04 2.54
N THR A 101 8.19 -1.86 2.39
CA THR A 101 9.00 -1.52 1.21
C THR A 101 10.22 -2.43 1.08
N GLU A 102 10.91 -2.70 2.19
CA GLU A 102 12.03 -3.65 2.18
C GLU A 102 11.53 -5.08 1.98
N ALA A 103 10.41 -5.46 2.61
CA ALA A 103 9.77 -6.75 2.40
C ALA A 103 9.46 -7.02 0.92
N LEU A 104 8.88 -6.04 0.22
CA LEU A 104 8.64 -6.09 -1.23
C LEU A 104 9.94 -6.23 -2.01
N SER A 105 10.95 -5.40 -1.68
CA SER A 105 12.25 -5.44 -2.37
C SER A 105 12.94 -6.78 -2.19
N ALA A 106 12.96 -7.31 -0.96
CA ALA A 106 13.56 -8.61 -0.66
C ALA A 106 12.84 -9.74 -1.38
N THR A 107 11.51 -9.71 -1.39
CA THR A 107 10.67 -10.71 -2.04
C THR A 107 10.86 -10.69 -3.55
N LEU A 108 10.66 -9.54 -4.19
CA LEU A 108 10.75 -9.42 -5.65
C LEU A 108 12.16 -9.70 -6.17
N THR A 109 13.21 -9.25 -5.45
CA THR A 109 14.59 -9.57 -5.81
C THR A 109 14.91 -11.07 -5.68
N ALA A 110 14.28 -11.77 -4.73
CA ALA A 110 14.52 -13.20 -4.52
C ALA A 110 13.83 -14.08 -5.58
N ILE A 111 12.70 -13.66 -6.14
CA ILE A 111 11.88 -14.50 -7.02
C ILE A 111 12.00 -14.15 -8.51
N LEU A 112 12.37 -12.90 -8.86
CA LEU A 112 12.36 -12.43 -10.24
C LEU A 112 13.72 -12.55 -10.93
N GLU A 113 13.67 -12.95 -12.19
CA GLU A 113 14.79 -12.91 -13.13
C GLU A 113 14.48 -11.93 -14.29
N PRO A 114 15.50 -11.47 -15.02
CA PRO A 114 15.28 -10.62 -16.19
C PRO A 114 14.38 -11.28 -17.22
N GLY A 115 13.31 -10.61 -17.62
CA GLY A 115 12.31 -11.09 -18.58
C GLY A 115 11.09 -11.78 -17.95
N ASP A 116 11.09 -11.99 -16.64
CA ASP A 116 9.89 -12.43 -15.92
C ASP A 116 8.79 -11.36 -15.94
N VAL A 117 7.54 -11.81 -15.82
CA VAL A 117 6.36 -10.95 -15.77
C VAL A 117 5.69 -11.05 -14.40
N VAL A 118 5.25 -9.90 -13.90
CA VAL A 118 4.41 -9.77 -12.71
C VAL A 118 3.06 -9.16 -13.11
N LEU A 119 1.96 -9.84 -12.80
CA LEU A 119 0.62 -9.29 -12.97
C LEU A 119 0.26 -8.36 -11.81
N LEU A 120 -0.35 -7.22 -12.12
CA LEU A 120 -0.76 -6.21 -11.16
C LEU A 120 -2.15 -5.66 -11.51
N PRO A 121 -3.19 -5.87 -10.67
CA PRO A 121 -4.46 -5.14 -10.81
C PRO A 121 -4.23 -3.63 -10.71
N ALA A 122 -4.73 -2.88 -11.67
CA ALA A 122 -4.51 -1.45 -11.78
C ALA A 122 -5.84 -0.67 -11.81
N PRO A 123 -5.87 0.58 -11.32
CA PRO A 123 -4.75 1.40 -10.84
C PRO A 123 -4.15 0.88 -9.54
N ALA A 124 -2.83 1.06 -9.34
CA ALA A 124 -2.09 0.45 -8.25
C ALA A 124 -1.04 1.39 -7.62
N TYR A 125 -0.52 0.99 -6.46
CA TYR A 125 0.56 1.72 -5.80
C TYR A 125 1.83 1.76 -6.67
N PRO A 126 2.36 2.95 -7.00
CA PRO A 126 3.47 3.10 -7.96
C PRO A 126 4.82 2.59 -7.45
N GLY A 127 4.90 2.14 -6.22
CA GLY A 127 6.15 1.62 -5.64
C GLY A 127 6.52 0.20 -6.06
N TYR A 128 5.62 -0.56 -6.68
CA TYR A 128 5.92 -1.92 -7.16
C TYR A 128 6.77 -1.92 -8.43
N GLU A 129 6.41 -1.08 -9.39
CA GLU A 129 7.05 -1.04 -10.71
C GLU A 129 8.56 -0.78 -10.68
N PRO A 130 9.08 0.21 -9.91
CA PRO A 130 10.51 0.47 -9.85
C PRO A 130 11.32 -0.73 -9.35
N ILE A 131 10.78 -1.52 -8.41
CA ILE A 131 11.47 -2.70 -7.88
C ILE A 131 11.54 -3.78 -8.96
N VAL A 132 10.43 -4.06 -9.64
CA VAL A 132 10.35 -5.04 -10.74
C VAL A 132 11.24 -4.62 -11.90
N ASN A 133 11.19 -3.36 -12.31
CA ASN A 133 12.02 -2.82 -13.39
C ASN A 133 13.51 -2.93 -13.06
N LEU A 134 13.92 -2.69 -11.80
CA LEU A 134 15.32 -2.72 -11.39
C LEU A 134 15.95 -4.11 -11.55
N VAL A 135 15.18 -5.17 -11.32
CA VAL A 135 15.65 -6.56 -11.54
C VAL A 135 15.55 -7.02 -12.99
N GLY A 136 15.00 -6.19 -13.88
CA GLY A 136 14.87 -6.48 -15.31
C GLY A 136 13.63 -7.27 -15.70
N ALA A 137 12.68 -7.43 -14.78
CA ALA A 137 11.37 -8.01 -15.02
C ALA A 137 10.37 -6.93 -15.50
N GLU A 138 9.13 -7.31 -15.78
CA GLU A 138 8.08 -6.44 -16.30
C GLU A 138 6.79 -6.55 -15.49
N ILE A 139 6.07 -5.42 -15.32
CA ILE A 139 4.69 -5.43 -14.83
C ILE A 139 3.74 -5.43 -16.03
N VAL A 140 2.75 -6.31 -15.96
CA VAL A 140 1.57 -6.27 -16.84
C VAL A 140 0.36 -5.92 -15.99
N GLU A 141 -0.20 -4.75 -16.26
CA GLU A 141 -1.36 -4.24 -15.55
C GLU A 141 -2.65 -4.93 -16.04
N ILE A 142 -3.54 -5.26 -15.08
CA ILE A 142 -4.89 -5.75 -15.37
C ILE A 142 -5.87 -4.62 -15.04
N ASP A 143 -6.55 -4.08 -16.05
CA ASP A 143 -7.56 -3.03 -15.88
C ASP A 143 -8.76 -3.52 -15.06
N THR A 144 -8.97 -2.90 -13.89
CA THR A 144 -10.09 -3.18 -12.99
C THR A 144 -11.13 -2.05 -12.93
N THR A 145 -10.98 -0.99 -13.73
CA THR A 145 -11.83 0.20 -13.67
C THR A 145 -13.29 -0.09 -13.93
N ALA A 146 -13.59 -0.97 -14.91
CA ALA A 146 -14.96 -1.36 -15.25
C ALA A 146 -15.63 -2.25 -14.17
N ASP A 147 -14.84 -2.89 -13.31
CA ASP A 147 -15.28 -3.83 -12.27
C ASP A 147 -15.21 -3.21 -10.87
N ARG A 148 -15.38 -1.89 -10.78
CA ARG A 148 -15.32 -1.15 -9.53
C ARG A 148 -14.00 -1.32 -8.77
N PHE A 149 -12.91 -1.43 -9.53
CA PHE A 149 -11.53 -1.68 -9.06
C PHE A 149 -11.29 -3.05 -8.40
N VAL A 150 -12.20 -3.99 -8.57
CA VAL A 150 -12.06 -5.37 -8.08
C VAL A 150 -11.58 -6.26 -9.22
N LEU A 151 -10.50 -7.01 -9.00
CA LEU A 151 -10.04 -8.01 -9.96
C LEU A 151 -11.05 -9.17 -10.04
N THR A 152 -11.47 -9.55 -11.24
CA THR A 152 -12.35 -10.70 -11.44
C THR A 152 -11.55 -11.97 -11.81
N PRO A 153 -12.08 -13.17 -11.49
CA PRO A 153 -11.43 -14.44 -11.87
C PRO A 153 -11.17 -14.56 -13.37
N GLU A 154 -12.10 -14.10 -14.20
CA GLU A 154 -12.00 -14.16 -15.67
C GLU A 154 -10.86 -13.30 -16.19
N LYS A 155 -10.72 -12.06 -15.67
CA LYS A 155 -9.61 -11.17 -16.05
C LYS A 155 -8.27 -11.71 -15.59
N LEU A 156 -8.22 -12.26 -14.37
CA LEU A 156 -7.02 -12.89 -13.82
C LEU A 156 -6.60 -14.09 -14.68
N GLU A 157 -7.50 -15.04 -14.95
CA GLU A 157 -7.17 -16.25 -15.73
C GLU A 157 -6.76 -15.89 -17.16
N LYS A 158 -7.45 -14.93 -17.79
CA LYS A 158 -7.07 -14.43 -19.11
C LYS A 158 -5.64 -13.87 -19.10
N ALA A 159 -5.31 -13.01 -18.16
CA ALA A 159 -3.98 -12.41 -18.06
C ALA A 159 -2.90 -13.46 -17.79
N ILE A 160 -3.15 -14.47 -16.96
CA ILE A 160 -2.24 -15.60 -16.72
C ILE A 160 -1.96 -16.34 -18.03
N LEU A 161 -2.99 -16.70 -18.77
CA LEU A 161 -2.85 -17.45 -20.03
C LEU A 161 -2.12 -16.64 -21.10
N GLU A 162 -2.31 -15.33 -21.17
CA GLU A 162 -1.63 -14.44 -22.12
C GLU A 162 -0.13 -14.34 -21.85
N GLN A 163 0.32 -14.43 -20.59
CA GLN A 163 1.74 -14.34 -20.23
C GLN A 163 2.46 -15.71 -20.28
N GLY A 164 1.72 -16.80 -20.11
CA GLY A 164 2.26 -18.15 -20.19
C GLY A 164 3.46 -18.37 -19.26
N GLU A 165 4.55 -18.96 -19.78
CA GLU A 165 5.75 -19.30 -19.00
C GLU A 165 6.54 -18.10 -18.45
N LYS A 166 6.30 -16.90 -18.96
CA LYS A 166 6.94 -15.68 -18.43
C LYS A 166 6.36 -15.23 -17.10
N LEU A 167 5.12 -15.63 -16.80
CA LEU A 167 4.46 -15.24 -15.57
C LEU A 167 5.15 -15.86 -14.36
N LYS A 168 5.66 -15.00 -13.48
CA LYS A 168 6.30 -15.42 -12.24
C LYS A 168 5.47 -15.16 -11.01
N ALA A 169 4.79 -14.00 -10.96
CA ALA A 169 4.05 -13.58 -9.78
C ALA A 169 2.80 -12.76 -10.10
N VAL A 170 1.87 -12.75 -9.17
CA VAL A 170 0.74 -11.82 -9.09
C VAL A 170 0.88 -11.01 -7.80
N ILE A 171 0.79 -9.68 -7.88
CA ILE A 171 0.72 -8.81 -6.71
C ILE A 171 -0.73 -8.43 -6.47
N LEU A 172 -1.22 -8.63 -5.26
CA LEU A 172 -2.53 -8.21 -4.79
C LEU A 172 -2.34 -7.26 -3.61
N ASN A 173 -2.86 -6.03 -3.70
CA ASN A 173 -2.86 -5.06 -2.61
C ASN A 173 -4.31 -4.82 -2.16
N TYR A 174 -4.61 -5.15 -0.92
CA TYR A 174 -5.96 -4.99 -0.36
C TYR A 174 -5.95 -4.89 1.18
N PRO A 175 -6.67 -3.89 1.72
CA PRO A 175 -7.29 -2.77 1.02
C PRO A 175 -6.28 -2.01 0.16
N ALA A 176 -6.71 -1.59 -1.03
CA ALA A 176 -5.82 -1.11 -2.08
C ALA A 176 -5.46 0.38 -1.94
N ASN A 177 -4.26 0.76 -2.33
CA ASN A 177 -3.88 2.12 -2.64
C ASN A 177 -3.73 2.22 -4.18
N PRO A 178 -4.53 3.03 -4.89
CA PRO A 178 -5.26 4.21 -4.42
C PRO A 178 -6.76 4.02 -4.18
N THR A 179 -7.34 2.86 -4.50
CA THR A 179 -8.78 2.69 -4.69
C THR A 179 -9.56 2.37 -3.42
N ASP A 180 -8.86 1.98 -2.35
CA ASP A 180 -9.41 1.60 -1.04
C ASP A 180 -10.41 0.43 -1.06
N VAL A 181 -10.49 -0.28 -2.18
CA VAL A 181 -11.30 -1.51 -2.27
C VAL A 181 -10.61 -2.68 -1.59
N THR A 182 -11.40 -3.59 -1.07
CA THR A 182 -10.96 -4.90 -0.58
C THR A 182 -11.84 -6.00 -1.18
N TYR A 183 -11.55 -7.25 -0.83
CA TYR A 183 -12.26 -8.41 -1.37
C TYR A 183 -13.09 -9.08 -0.28
N SER A 184 -14.28 -9.56 -0.64
CA SER A 184 -15.03 -10.47 0.22
C SER A 184 -14.35 -11.85 0.28
N ARG A 185 -14.76 -12.67 1.25
CA ARG A 185 -14.27 -14.05 1.36
C ARG A 185 -14.58 -14.88 0.11
N GLU A 186 -15.74 -14.67 -0.51
CA GLU A 186 -16.18 -15.34 -1.74
C GLU A 186 -15.31 -14.92 -2.92
N GLN A 187 -15.08 -13.63 -3.11
CA GLN A 187 -14.21 -13.10 -4.17
C GLN A 187 -12.77 -13.64 -4.02
N MET A 188 -12.23 -13.68 -2.80
CA MET A 188 -10.91 -14.25 -2.54
C MET A 188 -10.86 -15.75 -2.85
N ALA A 189 -11.91 -16.51 -2.50
CA ALA A 189 -11.99 -17.93 -2.83
C ALA A 189 -12.04 -18.17 -4.33
N GLU A 190 -12.75 -17.35 -5.09
CA GLU A 190 -12.83 -17.42 -6.55
C GLU A 190 -11.46 -17.13 -7.20
N LEU A 191 -10.76 -16.09 -6.77
CA LEU A 191 -9.40 -15.79 -7.24
C LEU A 191 -8.42 -16.92 -6.88
N ALA A 192 -8.52 -17.46 -5.66
CA ALA A 192 -7.70 -18.58 -5.21
C ALA A 192 -7.94 -19.85 -6.06
N ALA A 193 -9.19 -20.08 -6.47
CA ALA A 193 -9.53 -21.22 -7.34
C ALA A 193 -8.87 -21.13 -8.74
N VAL A 194 -8.69 -19.90 -9.24
CA VAL A 194 -7.91 -19.67 -10.47
C VAL A 194 -6.43 -19.89 -10.20
N LEU A 195 -5.86 -19.23 -9.19
CA LEU A 195 -4.42 -19.23 -8.89
C LEU A 195 -3.89 -20.66 -8.61
N LYS A 196 -4.69 -21.50 -7.95
CA LYS A 196 -4.34 -22.93 -7.68
C LYS A 196 -4.01 -23.77 -8.92
N LYS A 197 -4.44 -23.33 -10.10
CA LYS A 197 -4.18 -24.06 -11.36
C LYS A 197 -2.78 -23.80 -11.90
N TYR A 198 -2.07 -22.81 -11.35
CA TYR A 198 -0.82 -22.30 -11.93
C TYR A 198 0.29 -22.22 -10.87
N GLU A 199 1.52 -22.53 -11.29
CA GLU A 199 2.72 -22.42 -10.43
C GLU A 199 3.23 -20.96 -10.46
N VAL A 200 2.57 -20.08 -9.72
CA VAL A 200 2.91 -18.65 -9.63
C VAL A 200 2.99 -18.22 -8.18
N PHE A 201 3.88 -17.29 -7.86
CA PHE A 201 3.90 -16.64 -6.54
C PHE A 201 2.74 -15.65 -6.42
N VAL A 202 2.08 -15.65 -5.27
CA VAL A 202 1.03 -14.69 -4.95
C VAL A 202 1.52 -13.79 -3.82
N ILE A 203 1.86 -12.54 -4.16
CA ILE A 203 2.38 -11.55 -3.22
C ILE A 203 1.20 -10.69 -2.77
N CYS A 204 0.83 -10.79 -1.48
CA CYS A 204 -0.28 -10.06 -0.90
C CYS A 204 0.25 -8.93 -0.03
N ASP A 205 0.13 -7.69 -0.51
CA ASP A 205 0.42 -6.49 0.28
C ASP A 205 -0.82 -6.13 1.10
N GLU A 206 -0.79 -6.52 2.36
CA GLU A 206 -1.90 -6.40 3.32
C GLU A 206 -1.62 -5.32 4.40
N VAL A 207 -0.81 -4.30 4.09
CA VAL A 207 -0.41 -3.26 5.07
C VAL A 207 -1.59 -2.46 5.64
N TYR A 208 -2.75 -2.46 4.97
CA TYR A 208 -3.98 -1.81 5.40
C TYR A 208 -4.99 -2.76 6.07
N SER A 209 -4.64 -4.01 6.34
CA SER A 209 -5.54 -5.05 6.87
C SER A 209 -6.34 -4.60 8.10
N GLU A 210 -5.72 -3.91 9.07
CA GLU A 210 -6.40 -3.38 10.25
C GLU A 210 -7.31 -2.17 9.97
N LEU A 211 -7.18 -1.55 8.80
CA LEU A 211 -8.01 -0.42 8.36
C LEU A 211 -9.09 -0.89 7.36
N THR A 212 -9.76 -2.00 7.64
CA THR A 212 -10.90 -2.52 6.88
C THR A 212 -12.21 -2.07 7.53
N TYR A 213 -13.18 -1.57 6.72
CA TYR A 213 -14.41 -0.91 7.17
C TYR A 213 -15.68 -1.69 6.82
N THR A 214 -15.57 -2.91 6.32
CA THR A 214 -16.69 -3.75 5.92
C THR A 214 -17.55 -4.27 7.09
N GLY A 215 -17.04 -4.15 8.31
CA GLY A 215 -17.66 -4.74 9.52
C GLY A 215 -17.23 -6.19 9.77
N GLU A 216 -16.48 -6.78 8.84
CA GLU A 216 -15.91 -8.12 8.95
C GLU A 216 -14.39 -8.06 9.10
N ALA A 217 -13.79 -9.13 9.57
CA ALA A 217 -12.34 -9.26 9.63
C ALA A 217 -11.73 -9.28 8.23
N HIS A 218 -10.51 -8.75 8.09
CA HIS A 218 -9.74 -8.86 6.86
C HIS A 218 -9.55 -10.32 6.45
N VAL A 219 -9.66 -10.59 5.15
CA VAL A 219 -9.55 -11.95 4.59
C VAL A 219 -8.26 -12.05 3.80
N SER A 220 -7.28 -12.78 4.31
CA SER A 220 -6.01 -13.02 3.61
C SER A 220 -6.14 -14.14 2.57
N MET A 221 -5.46 -13.99 1.43
CA MET A 221 -5.30 -15.03 0.40
C MET A 221 -4.63 -16.29 0.97
N ALA A 222 -3.76 -16.12 1.96
CA ALA A 222 -3.12 -17.23 2.65
C ALA A 222 -4.10 -18.19 3.36
N SER A 223 -5.35 -17.77 3.59
CA SER A 223 -6.42 -18.66 4.10
C SER A 223 -6.87 -19.70 3.06
N PHE A 224 -6.55 -19.52 1.78
CA PHE A 224 -7.01 -20.38 0.67
C PHE A 224 -5.87 -21.12 -0.03
N ILE A 225 -4.73 -20.47 -0.24
CA ILE A 225 -3.57 -21.00 -0.97
C ILE A 225 -2.25 -20.63 -0.24
N PRO A 226 -2.08 -21.05 1.03
CA PRO A 226 -0.91 -20.69 1.82
C PRO A 226 0.41 -21.11 1.17
N GLU A 227 0.43 -22.23 0.44
CA GLU A 227 1.63 -22.82 -0.15
C GLU A 227 2.33 -21.95 -1.20
N GLN A 228 1.61 -21.04 -1.86
CA GLN A 228 2.15 -20.14 -2.88
C GLN A 228 1.99 -18.64 -2.52
N THR A 229 1.45 -18.35 -1.32
CA THR A 229 1.20 -16.97 -0.87
C THR A 229 2.35 -16.45 -0.01
N ILE A 230 2.80 -15.25 -0.34
CA ILE A 230 3.74 -14.45 0.46
C ILE A 230 2.96 -13.22 0.93
N VAL A 231 2.65 -13.15 2.23
CA VAL A 231 1.96 -12.01 2.83
C VAL A 231 2.99 -10.99 3.31
N ILE A 232 2.79 -9.75 2.89
CA ILE A 232 3.55 -8.59 3.35
C ILE A 232 2.63 -7.72 4.19
N ASN A 233 3.05 -7.43 5.40
CA ASN A 233 2.31 -6.58 6.33
C ASN A 233 3.27 -5.67 7.12
N GLY A 234 2.75 -4.82 7.99
CA GLY A 234 3.56 -3.92 8.80
C GLY A 234 2.75 -3.03 9.71
N LEU A 235 3.48 -2.31 10.58
CA LEU A 235 2.88 -1.46 11.61
C LEU A 235 2.70 -0.01 11.18
N SER A 236 3.15 0.34 9.98
CA SER A 236 3.11 1.71 9.46
C SER A 236 1.71 2.32 9.48
N LYS A 237 0.68 1.52 9.19
CA LYS A 237 -0.70 2.00 9.03
C LYS A 237 -1.56 1.68 10.25
N SER A 238 -1.49 0.46 10.75
CA SER A 238 -2.28 -0.02 11.88
C SER A 238 -1.95 0.68 13.21
N HIS A 239 -0.68 1.08 13.40
CA HIS A 239 -0.20 1.65 14.66
C HIS A 239 0.43 3.05 14.50
N ALA A 240 0.20 3.71 13.36
CA ALA A 240 0.81 5.01 13.05
C ALA A 240 2.35 5.02 13.23
N MET A 241 3.01 3.97 12.73
CA MET A 241 4.44 3.73 12.90
C MET A 241 5.23 3.87 11.59
N THR A 242 4.86 4.79 10.71
CA THR A 242 5.51 4.95 9.39
C THR A 242 7.01 5.21 9.53
N GLY A 243 7.42 6.06 10.45
CA GLY A 243 8.83 6.41 10.72
C GLY A 243 9.64 5.33 11.44
N TRP A 244 8.99 4.34 12.07
CA TRP A 244 9.68 3.26 12.79
C TRP A 244 10.25 2.19 11.84
N ARG A 245 9.78 2.14 10.62
CA ARG A 245 10.24 1.21 9.59
C ARG A 245 10.19 -0.25 10.03
N LEU A 246 9.00 -0.76 10.37
CA LEU A 246 8.79 -2.16 10.69
C LEU A 246 7.73 -2.79 9.80
N GLY A 247 8.08 -3.94 9.24
CA GLY A 247 7.22 -4.78 8.43
C GLY A 247 7.53 -6.25 8.65
N PHE A 248 6.76 -7.08 7.96
CA PHE A 248 6.83 -8.53 8.07
C PHE A 248 6.65 -9.18 6.72
N ILE A 249 7.33 -10.30 6.51
CA ILE A 249 7.01 -11.30 5.50
C ILE A 249 6.51 -12.54 6.23
N PHE A 250 5.36 -13.04 5.83
CA PHE A 250 4.82 -14.32 6.26
C PHE A 250 4.73 -15.23 5.04
N ALA A 251 5.39 -16.37 5.08
CA ALA A 251 5.40 -17.33 3.98
C ALA A 251 5.73 -18.74 4.48
N PRO A 252 5.41 -19.80 3.72
CA PRO A 252 5.87 -21.16 4.05
C PRO A 252 7.37 -21.23 4.26
N ALA A 253 7.83 -22.08 5.16
CA ALA A 253 9.24 -22.20 5.52
C ALA A 253 10.18 -22.38 4.32
N ALA A 254 9.76 -23.16 3.33
CA ALA A 254 10.55 -23.38 2.10
C ALA A 254 10.78 -22.07 1.32
N LEU A 255 9.78 -21.18 1.26
CA LEU A 255 9.90 -19.86 0.63
C LEU A 255 10.71 -18.92 1.50
N THR A 256 10.41 -18.85 2.79
CA THR A 256 11.12 -18.01 3.77
C THR A 256 12.62 -18.29 3.79
N ALA A 257 13.04 -19.55 3.67
CA ALA A 257 14.44 -19.96 3.59
C ALA A 257 15.17 -19.40 2.35
N GLN A 258 14.46 -19.00 1.30
CA GLN A 258 15.04 -18.31 0.14
C GLN A 258 14.95 -16.79 0.30
N LEU A 259 13.82 -16.28 0.77
CA LEU A 259 13.59 -14.84 0.96
C LEU A 259 14.58 -14.21 1.93
N ILE A 260 14.96 -14.90 2.99
CA ILE A 260 15.94 -14.43 3.98
C ILE A 260 17.31 -14.17 3.35
N LYS A 261 17.67 -14.84 2.27
CA LYS A 261 18.97 -14.62 1.58
C LYS A 261 19.03 -13.23 0.95
N SER A 262 17.94 -12.77 0.33
CA SER A 262 17.84 -11.42 -0.19
C SER A 262 17.78 -10.39 0.95
N HIS A 263 16.88 -10.61 1.91
CA HIS A 263 16.69 -9.75 3.07
C HIS A 263 18.01 -9.46 3.83
N GLN A 264 18.78 -10.48 4.17
CA GLN A 264 20.02 -10.32 4.97
C GLN A 264 21.08 -9.44 4.29
N TYR A 265 21.16 -9.47 2.95
CA TYR A 265 22.14 -8.67 2.22
C TYR A 265 21.64 -7.27 1.84
N LEU A 266 20.33 -7.04 1.93
CA LEU A 266 19.75 -5.70 1.83
C LEU A 266 19.99 -4.91 3.14
N VAL A 267 19.72 -5.52 4.30
CA VAL A 267 19.60 -4.76 5.56
C VAL A 267 20.20 -5.43 6.80
N THR A 268 20.66 -6.67 6.74
CA THR A 268 21.10 -7.51 7.86
C THR A 268 19.96 -7.86 8.81
N ALA A 269 19.33 -6.90 9.49
CA ALA A 269 18.18 -7.04 10.36
C ALA A 269 17.50 -5.68 10.58
N ALA A 270 16.24 -5.68 10.96
CA ALA A 270 15.53 -4.47 11.39
C ALA A 270 16.10 -3.92 12.71
N GLY A 271 15.93 -2.62 12.95
CA GLY A 271 16.43 -1.94 14.14
C GLY A 271 15.92 -2.57 15.45
N THR A 272 16.83 -2.94 16.33
CA THR A 272 16.52 -3.73 17.54
C THR A 272 15.52 -3.02 18.46
N MET A 273 15.72 -1.73 18.76
CA MET A 273 14.81 -0.94 19.60
C MET A 273 13.39 -0.91 19.02
N ASN A 274 13.29 -0.78 17.70
CA ASN A 274 12.01 -0.75 17.01
C ASN A 274 11.28 -2.10 17.11
N GLN A 275 12.01 -3.21 17.13
CA GLN A 275 11.44 -4.54 17.29
C GLN A 275 10.82 -4.72 18.69
N TYR A 276 11.44 -4.17 19.75
CA TYR A 276 10.86 -4.19 21.09
C TYR A 276 9.58 -3.35 21.17
N ALA A 277 9.56 -2.18 20.55
CA ALA A 277 8.34 -1.39 20.44
C ALA A 277 7.23 -2.13 19.67
N ALA A 278 7.59 -2.90 18.64
CA ALA A 278 6.64 -3.67 17.86
C ALA A 278 6.04 -4.87 18.63
N ILE A 279 6.77 -5.48 19.56
CA ILE A 279 6.21 -6.49 20.46
C ILE A 279 5.04 -5.89 21.25
N GLU A 280 5.23 -4.71 21.83
CA GLU A 280 4.18 -4.00 22.56
C GLU A 280 2.98 -3.68 21.66
N ALA A 281 3.23 -3.18 20.43
CA ALA A 281 2.19 -2.87 19.46
C ALA A 281 1.34 -4.11 19.10
N LEU A 282 1.95 -5.27 18.92
CA LEU A 282 1.24 -6.49 18.51
C LEU A 282 0.61 -7.27 19.69
N THR A 283 0.98 -6.94 20.93
CA THR A 283 0.45 -7.59 22.14
C THR A 283 -0.56 -6.70 22.85
N ALA A 284 -0.10 -5.80 23.70
CA ALA A 284 -0.98 -4.86 24.42
C ALA A 284 -1.71 -3.91 23.47
N GLY A 285 -1.06 -3.51 22.36
CA GLY A 285 -1.60 -2.60 21.34
C GLY A 285 -2.38 -3.27 20.21
N ARG A 286 -2.72 -4.56 20.32
CA ARG A 286 -3.36 -5.31 19.22
C ARG A 286 -4.63 -4.68 18.61
N ASP A 287 -5.30 -3.82 19.36
CA ASP A 287 -6.53 -3.15 18.97
C ASP A 287 -6.37 -1.62 18.81
N ASP A 288 -5.16 -1.11 18.80
CA ASP A 288 -4.85 0.33 18.70
C ASP A 288 -5.32 0.98 17.38
N ALA A 289 -5.57 0.19 16.35
CA ALA A 289 -6.15 0.68 15.09
C ALA A 289 -7.63 1.09 15.23
N GLU A 290 -8.38 0.57 16.20
CA GLU A 290 -9.83 0.77 16.31
C GLU A 290 -10.26 2.24 16.50
N PRO A 291 -9.61 3.07 17.33
CA PRO A 291 -9.92 4.50 17.40
C PRO A 291 -9.70 5.23 16.07
N MET A 292 -8.62 4.90 15.35
CA MET A 292 -8.32 5.48 14.04
C MET A 292 -9.38 5.10 13.00
N LYS A 293 -9.79 3.81 12.95
CA LYS A 293 -10.84 3.32 12.06
C LYS A 293 -12.14 4.11 12.23
N LYS A 294 -12.58 4.30 13.48
CA LYS A 294 -13.81 5.03 13.78
C LYS A 294 -13.76 6.48 13.29
N GLU A 295 -12.61 7.12 13.41
CA GLU A 295 -12.44 8.50 12.95
C GLU A 295 -12.34 8.56 11.42
N TYR A 296 -11.60 7.65 10.79
CA TYR A 296 -11.48 7.59 9.33
C TYR A 296 -12.83 7.34 8.65
N VAL A 297 -13.70 6.51 9.20
CA VAL A 297 -15.06 6.31 8.68
C VAL A 297 -15.85 7.63 8.63
N LYS A 298 -15.77 8.47 9.67
CA LYS A 298 -16.46 9.78 9.70
C LYS A 298 -15.91 10.72 8.63
N ARG A 299 -14.58 10.78 8.51
CA ARG A 299 -13.91 11.63 7.51
C ARG A 299 -14.21 11.19 6.10
N ARG A 300 -14.15 9.88 5.84
CA ARG A 300 -14.51 9.25 4.57
C ARG A 300 -15.94 9.63 4.15
N ASP A 301 -16.90 9.37 5.03
CA ASP A 301 -18.32 9.58 4.73
C ASP A 301 -18.61 11.07 4.47
N TYR A 302 -17.98 11.99 5.21
CA TYR A 302 -18.07 13.43 4.94
C TYR A 302 -17.51 13.80 3.55
N ILE A 303 -16.33 13.32 3.18
CA ILE A 303 -15.73 13.63 1.87
C ILE A 303 -16.59 13.08 0.73
N ILE A 304 -17.08 11.85 0.86
CA ILE A 304 -17.96 11.23 -0.16
C ILE A 304 -19.18 12.10 -0.38
N GLU A 305 -19.84 12.55 0.69
CA GLU A 305 -21.00 13.45 0.59
C GLU A 305 -20.67 14.74 -0.17
N GLN A 306 -19.59 15.42 0.21
CA GLN A 306 -19.21 16.68 -0.40
C GLN A 306 -18.81 16.53 -1.88
N MET A 307 -17.96 15.56 -2.21
CA MET A 307 -17.48 15.36 -3.57
C MET A 307 -18.56 14.81 -4.51
N SER A 308 -19.42 13.92 -4.03
CA SER A 308 -20.54 13.42 -4.82
C SER A 308 -21.53 14.52 -5.17
N ALA A 309 -21.76 15.49 -4.27
CA ALA A 309 -22.59 16.66 -4.54
C ALA A 309 -21.99 17.57 -5.64
N LEU A 310 -20.68 17.48 -5.87
CA LEU A 310 -19.96 18.19 -6.94
C LEU A 310 -19.84 17.38 -8.25
N GLY A 311 -20.45 16.20 -8.30
CA GLY A 311 -20.49 15.35 -9.50
C GLY A 311 -19.32 14.37 -9.65
N PHE A 312 -18.44 14.23 -8.66
CA PHE A 312 -17.42 13.19 -8.69
C PHE A 312 -18.05 11.80 -8.51
N GLU A 313 -17.65 10.85 -9.35
CA GLU A 313 -18.02 9.44 -9.18
C GLU A 313 -17.02 8.77 -8.24
N ILE A 314 -17.52 8.17 -7.16
CA ILE A 314 -16.70 7.56 -6.10
C ILE A 314 -17.20 6.14 -5.84
N ILE A 315 -16.30 5.17 -5.91
CA ILE A 315 -16.52 3.85 -5.33
C ILE A 315 -16.27 4.00 -3.82
N LYS A 316 -17.27 3.67 -3.00
CA LYS A 316 -17.14 3.82 -1.56
C LYS A 316 -15.97 2.98 -1.04
N PRO A 317 -14.99 3.58 -0.35
CA PRO A 317 -13.87 2.86 0.25
C PRO A 317 -14.30 1.81 1.27
N ASP A 318 -13.73 0.63 1.16
CA ASP A 318 -13.92 -0.49 2.10
C ASP A 318 -12.76 -0.61 3.10
N GLY A 319 -11.69 0.15 2.92
CA GLY A 319 -10.52 0.16 3.80
C GLY A 319 -9.56 1.31 3.51
N ALA A 320 -8.32 1.21 4.01
CA ALA A 320 -7.24 2.19 3.92
C ALA A 320 -7.66 3.60 4.38
N PHE A 321 -7.21 4.68 3.74
CA PHE A 321 -7.62 6.05 4.09
C PHE A 321 -7.54 7.01 2.89
N TYR A 322 -7.98 6.55 1.72
CA TYR A 322 -8.01 7.35 0.50
C TYR A 322 -9.41 7.45 -0.08
N ILE A 323 -9.63 8.47 -0.90
CA ILE A 323 -10.72 8.55 -1.87
C ILE A 323 -10.09 8.56 -3.25
N PHE A 324 -10.54 7.68 -4.12
CA PHE A 324 -10.20 7.67 -5.54
C PHE A 324 -11.45 8.04 -6.33
N ALA A 325 -11.47 9.27 -6.85
CA ALA A 325 -12.66 9.89 -7.42
C ALA A 325 -12.45 10.25 -8.88
N LYS A 326 -13.41 9.89 -9.74
CA LYS A 326 -13.39 10.27 -11.15
C LYS A 326 -13.76 11.73 -11.31
N ILE A 327 -12.97 12.46 -12.08
CA ILE A 327 -13.21 13.87 -12.40
C ILE A 327 -14.52 13.98 -13.19
N PRO A 328 -15.44 14.91 -12.84
CA PRO A 328 -16.68 15.11 -13.60
C PRO A 328 -16.42 15.46 -15.06
N ALA A 329 -17.23 14.91 -15.97
CA ALA A 329 -17.02 15.01 -17.44
C ALA A 329 -16.94 16.46 -17.99
N GLY A 330 -17.48 17.43 -17.28
CA GLY A 330 -17.43 18.85 -17.66
C GLY A 330 -16.11 19.56 -17.33
N TYR A 331 -15.10 18.85 -16.80
CA TYR A 331 -13.81 19.42 -16.39
C TYR A 331 -12.65 18.75 -17.12
N ASN A 332 -11.46 19.34 -17.02
CA ASN A 332 -10.25 18.79 -17.63
C ASN A 332 -9.98 17.38 -17.11
N GLN A 333 -9.91 16.41 -18.02
CA GLN A 333 -9.67 14.99 -17.68
C GLN A 333 -8.19 14.65 -17.54
N ASP A 334 -7.26 15.52 -17.92
CA ASP A 334 -5.84 15.44 -17.54
C ASP A 334 -5.75 15.71 -16.04
N SER A 335 -5.59 14.64 -15.26
CA SER A 335 -5.63 14.71 -13.80
C SER A 335 -4.49 15.55 -13.21
N PHE A 336 -3.34 15.60 -13.88
CA PHE A 336 -2.21 16.42 -13.44
C PHE A 336 -2.51 17.92 -13.67
N ALA A 337 -2.96 18.29 -14.86
CA ALA A 337 -3.30 19.67 -15.20
C ALA A 337 -4.46 20.18 -14.33
N PHE A 338 -5.53 19.38 -14.18
CA PHE A 338 -6.68 19.71 -13.34
C PHE A 338 -6.25 20.04 -11.91
N LEU A 339 -5.44 19.18 -11.30
CA LEU A 339 -5.01 19.38 -9.91
C LEU A 339 -3.95 20.47 -9.76
N GLN A 340 -3.14 20.72 -10.78
CA GLN A 340 -2.17 21.82 -10.77
C GLN A 340 -2.89 23.17 -10.77
N ASP A 341 -3.95 23.33 -11.57
CA ASP A 341 -4.77 24.54 -11.60
C ASP A 341 -5.54 24.70 -10.27
N PHE A 342 -6.17 23.64 -9.80
CA PHE A 342 -6.83 23.64 -8.49
C PHE A 342 -5.89 24.07 -7.36
N ALA A 343 -4.67 23.52 -7.33
CA ALA A 343 -3.69 23.87 -6.31
C ALA A 343 -3.22 25.33 -6.41
N ARG A 344 -3.05 25.85 -7.65
CA ARG A 344 -2.64 27.26 -7.86
C ARG A 344 -3.71 28.24 -7.41
N GLU A 345 -4.98 27.96 -7.71
CA GLU A 345 -6.07 28.89 -7.44
C GLU A 345 -6.58 28.81 -5.99
N LYS A 346 -6.61 27.61 -5.43
CA LYS A 346 -7.25 27.37 -4.10
C LYS A 346 -6.28 26.90 -3.01
N ALA A 347 -5.01 26.73 -3.33
CA ALA A 347 -3.99 26.24 -2.38
C ALA A 347 -4.41 24.93 -1.68
N VAL A 348 -4.89 23.95 -2.46
CA VAL A 348 -5.23 22.59 -2.00
C VAL A 348 -4.58 21.58 -2.93
N ALA A 349 -4.02 20.50 -2.37
CA ALA A 349 -3.33 19.48 -3.13
C ALA A 349 -3.93 18.09 -2.89
N PHE A 350 -4.30 17.41 -3.98
CA PHE A 350 -4.58 15.97 -4.07
C PHE A 350 -3.49 15.33 -4.95
N ILE A 351 -3.57 14.04 -5.21
CA ILE A 351 -2.64 13.33 -6.09
C ILE A 351 -3.34 13.04 -7.44
N PRO A 352 -2.70 13.37 -8.59
CA PRO A 352 -3.21 12.99 -9.89
C PRO A 352 -3.38 11.48 -10.02
N GLY A 353 -4.49 11.05 -10.57
CA GLY A 353 -4.75 9.62 -10.77
C GLY A 353 -3.75 8.96 -11.72
N ALA A 354 -3.24 9.69 -12.71
CA ALA A 354 -2.15 9.24 -13.59
C ALA A 354 -0.90 8.74 -12.84
N ALA A 355 -0.70 9.17 -11.58
CA ALA A 355 0.40 8.69 -10.74
C ALA A 355 0.26 7.23 -10.30
N PHE A 356 -0.88 6.60 -10.57
CA PHE A 356 -1.20 5.21 -10.22
C PHE A 356 -1.33 4.29 -11.44
N GLY A 357 -0.67 4.65 -12.53
CA GLY A 357 -0.70 3.93 -13.80
C GLY A 357 -1.68 4.51 -14.82
N GLN A 358 -1.66 3.96 -16.03
CA GLN A 358 -2.47 4.47 -17.15
C GLN A 358 -3.98 4.43 -16.88
N TYR A 359 -4.45 3.48 -16.09
CA TYR A 359 -5.86 3.31 -15.72
C TYR A 359 -6.31 4.24 -14.59
N GLY A 360 -5.39 5.03 -14.05
CA GLY A 360 -5.70 6.07 -13.07
C GLY A 360 -5.99 7.43 -13.70
N GLU A 361 -5.74 7.64 -15.01
CA GLU A 361 -6.03 8.91 -15.66
C GLU A 361 -7.50 9.25 -15.64
N GLY A 362 -7.84 10.55 -15.48
CA GLY A 362 -9.19 11.02 -15.27
C GLY A 362 -9.71 10.87 -13.84
N TYR A 363 -8.87 10.42 -12.91
CA TYR A 363 -9.18 10.32 -11.48
C TYR A 363 -8.29 11.23 -10.63
N VAL A 364 -8.71 11.46 -9.40
CA VAL A 364 -7.91 12.11 -8.36
C VAL A 364 -7.90 11.25 -7.11
N ARG A 365 -6.76 11.20 -6.41
CA ARG A 365 -6.67 10.57 -5.09
C ARG A 365 -6.45 11.62 -4.01
N LEU A 366 -7.25 11.59 -2.96
CA LEU A 366 -6.99 12.34 -1.74
C LEU A 366 -6.95 11.42 -0.53
N SER A 367 -6.14 11.79 0.46
CA SER A 367 -6.06 11.10 1.74
C SER A 367 -6.95 11.77 2.77
N TYR A 368 -7.73 10.99 3.52
CA TYR A 368 -8.46 11.50 4.70
C TYR A 368 -7.70 11.27 6.03
N ALA A 369 -6.43 10.92 5.95
CA ALA A 369 -5.50 10.99 7.07
C ALA A 369 -5.05 12.45 7.29
N ALA A 370 -6.00 13.31 7.64
CA ALA A 370 -5.83 14.71 7.98
C ALA A 370 -6.93 15.14 8.95
N SER A 371 -6.74 16.24 9.71
CA SER A 371 -7.77 16.67 10.65
C SER A 371 -9.07 17.04 9.95
N MET A 372 -10.20 16.90 10.64
CA MET A 372 -11.52 17.25 10.08
C MET A 372 -11.61 18.73 9.68
N GLU A 373 -10.88 19.62 10.35
CA GLU A 373 -10.80 21.05 10.01
C GLU A 373 -10.12 21.24 8.66
N VAL A 374 -9.00 20.56 8.41
CA VAL A 374 -8.28 20.60 7.13
C VAL A 374 -9.16 20.02 6.00
N ILE A 375 -9.82 18.91 6.29
CA ILE A 375 -10.74 18.26 5.31
C ILE A 375 -11.90 19.21 4.95
N LYS A 376 -12.56 19.80 5.93
CA LYS A 376 -13.67 20.75 5.69
C LYS A 376 -13.24 21.95 4.87
N GLU A 377 -12.09 22.54 5.20
CA GLU A 377 -11.57 23.68 4.44
C GLU A 377 -11.19 23.28 3.01
N ALA A 378 -10.58 22.09 2.82
CA ALA A 378 -10.26 21.59 1.48
C ALA A 378 -11.52 21.33 0.64
N MET A 379 -12.56 20.74 1.21
CA MET A 379 -13.84 20.52 0.51
C MET A 379 -14.56 21.83 0.17
N LYS A 380 -14.51 22.83 1.06
CA LYS A 380 -15.04 24.16 0.76
C LYS A 380 -14.33 24.78 -0.45
N ARG A 381 -13.00 24.76 -0.46
CA ARG A 381 -12.21 25.31 -1.58
C ARG A 381 -12.40 24.52 -2.88
N LEU A 382 -12.57 23.20 -2.79
CA LEU A 382 -12.92 22.37 -3.94
C LEU A 382 -14.28 22.80 -4.53
N LYS A 383 -15.28 23.01 -3.68
CA LYS A 383 -16.59 23.49 -4.12
C LYS A 383 -16.50 24.84 -4.83
N GLU A 384 -15.80 25.81 -4.26
CA GLU A 384 -15.57 27.14 -4.87
C GLU A 384 -14.91 27.00 -6.25
N TYR A 385 -13.86 26.18 -6.37
CA TYR A 385 -13.18 25.93 -7.64
C TYR A 385 -14.12 25.33 -8.68
N MET A 386 -14.89 24.29 -8.31
CA MET A 386 -15.82 23.63 -9.23
C MET A 386 -16.93 24.57 -9.71
N GLU A 387 -17.48 25.42 -8.82
CA GLU A 387 -18.53 26.41 -9.17
C GLU A 387 -17.99 27.50 -10.10
N GLU A 388 -16.76 27.98 -9.89
CA GLU A 388 -16.12 29.01 -10.73
C GLU A 388 -15.78 28.50 -12.15
N HIS A 389 -15.55 27.19 -12.31
CA HIS A 389 -15.19 26.58 -13.59
C HIS A 389 -16.35 25.79 -14.23
N ALA A 390 -17.57 25.86 -13.68
CA ALA A 390 -18.73 25.20 -14.24
C ALA A 390 -19.09 25.80 -15.60
N GLY A 391 -18.98 24.97 -16.66
CA GLY A 391 -19.40 25.40 -18.03
C GLY A 391 -18.32 26.14 -18.84
N VAL A 392 -17.06 26.08 -18.43
CA VAL A 392 -15.93 26.74 -19.15
C VAL A 392 -15.29 25.81 -20.20
N ASN A 393 -15.73 24.56 -20.35
CA ASN A 393 -15.22 23.60 -21.36
C ASN A 393 -16.30 23.17 -22.34
#